data_da3bb1077e59603880f74998145457d8
#
_entry.id   da3bb1077e59603880f74998145457d8
#
_cell.length_a   1.000
_cell.length_b   1.000
_cell.length_c   1.000
_cell.angle_alpha   90.00
_cell.angle_beta   90.00
_cell.angle_gamma   90.00
#
_symmetry.space_group_name_H-M   'P 1'
#
loop_
_entity.id
_entity.type
_entity.pdbx_description
1 polymer ?
#
loop_
_entity_poly.entity_id
_entity_poly.type
_entity_poly.pdbx_seq_one_letter_code
_entity_poly.pdbx_strand_id
1 'polypeptide(L)'
;IFNQTNIPIEYPSDTDIIKSLEYAGSIHKEVRRFLQQHLKPGIKLIDIAKLIEIKTIELSNQDKSINNGIGFPVGIAINECVSHWHPSSSNKTILNKEDVMKIDFGTEANGWIIDSAFTICFNRKYDNLIDAVKEATYYGINNIGVDVNIGEWGKEIQEVMESYEITLDGKTHPIKSISNIGGHNITKGIIHGGLFLPIVDLRKQFKNNRFIEGVYAVETFGSTKDNYAYEESEIKLIKDTNPDSTLYRINPYKKSNLNYNSESAKLFNYIKKRFDTLPFTNRYIESNENVLKNLSDNNYLYSYSPLYVKQGYTA
;
A
#
# COMPACT_ATOMS: atom_id res chain seq x y z
N ILE A 1 -7.31 -12.06 8.02
CA ILE A 1 -7.55 -12.41 9.44
C ILE A 1 -6.28 -12.01 10.17
N PHE A 2 -6.29 -10.80 10.77
CA PHE A 2 -5.16 -10.31 11.56
C PHE A 2 -5.27 -10.89 12.96
N ASN A 3 -4.42 -11.88 13.29
CA ASN A 3 -4.23 -12.31 14.67
C ASN A 3 -3.51 -11.17 15.40
N GLN A 4 -4.17 -10.60 16.42
CA GLN A 4 -3.53 -9.65 17.35
C GLN A 4 -2.43 -10.38 18.12
N THR A 5 -1.19 -10.26 17.65
CA THR A 5 -0.02 -10.62 18.45
C THR A 5 0.36 -9.38 19.25
N ASN A 6 0.35 -9.50 20.59
CA ASN A 6 0.89 -8.48 21.48
C ASN A 6 2.42 -8.39 21.26
N ILE A 7 2.83 -7.51 20.38
CA ILE A 7 4.24 -7.17 20.16
C ILE A 7 4.55 -6.05 21.15
N PRO A 8 5.60 -6.17 21.98
CA PRO A 8 6.06 -5.02 22.75
C PRO A 8 6.50 -3.93 21.77
N ILE A 9 5.82 -2.79 21.77
CA ILE A 9 6.21 -1.64 20.98
C ILE A 9 7.32 -0.94 21.77
N GLU A 10 8.57 -1.09 21.35
CA GLU A 10 9.65 -0.24 21.82
C GLU A 10 9.45 1.16 21.17
N TYR A 11 9.15 2.15 21.98
CA TYR A 11 9.13 3.54 21.57
C TYR A 11 10.53 4.13 21.73
N PRO A 12 11.27 4.40 20.63
CA PRO A 12 12.52 5.14 20.71
C PRO A 12 12.25 6.58 21.12
N SER A 13 13.29 7.29 21.54
CA SER A 13 13.18 8.72 21.85
C SER A 13 12.59 9.47 20.65
N ASP A 14 11.50 10.20 20.86
CA ASP A 14 10.61 10.77 19.86
C ASP A 14 11.32 11.60 18.79
N THR A 15 12.43 12.25 19.14
CA THR A 15 13.15 13.16 18.24
C THR A 15 13.75 12.46 17.01
N ASP A 16 14.26 11.24 17.15
CA ASP A 16 14.92 10.54 16.05
C ASP A 16 13.93 9.87 15.11
N ILE A 17 12.76 9.45 15.63
CA ILE A 17 11.66 8.96 14.82
C ILE A 17 11.11 10.08 13.96
N ILE A 18 10.78 11.21 14.59
CA ILE A 18 10.20 12.37 13.91
C ILE A 18 11.13 12.87 12.80
N LYS A 19 12.43 13.03 13.08
CA LYS A 19 13.42 13.41 12.06
C LYS A 19 13.49 12.44 10.89
N SER A 20 13.45 11.13 11.17
CA SER A 20 13.49 10.10 10.13
C SER A 20 12.22 10.16 9.27
N LEU A 21 11.04 10.29 9.89
CA LEU A 21 9.77 10.44 9.18
C LEU A 21 9.70 11.74 8.38
N GLU A 22 10.15 12.87 8.94
CA GLU A 22 10.21 14.15 8.22
C GLU A 22 11.12 14.07 7.01
N TYR A 23 12.30 13.44 7.15
CA TYR A 23 13.23 13.26 6.05
C TYR A 23 12.65 12.36 4.95
N ALA A 24 12.17 11.17 5.28
CA ALA A 24 11.53 10.27 4.34
C ALA A 24 10.29 10.91 3.69
N GLY A 25 9.48 11.64 4.48
CA GLY A 25 8.31 12.37 3.99
C GLY A 25 8.66 13.50 3.04
N SER A 26 9.80 14.19 3.22
CA SER A 26 10.27 15.21 2.30
C SER A 26 10.62 14.62 0.93
N ILE A 27 11.29 13.47 0.90
CA ILE A 27 11.59 12.72 -0.32
C ILE A 27 10.28 12.31 -1.02
N HIS A 28 9.34 11.71 -0.27
CA HIS A 28 8.05 11.28 -0.80
C HIS A 28 7.29 12.44 -1.47
N LYS A 29 7.19 13.58 -0.79
CA LYS A 29 6.53 14.79 -1.31
C LYS A 29 7.17 15.28 -2.61
N GLU A 30 8.50 15.27 -2.69
CA GLU A 30 9.22 15.73 -3.88
C GLU A 30 9.03 14.78 -5.06
N VAL A 31 9.09 13.46 -4.82
CA VAL A 31 8.78 12.45 -5.84
C VAL A 31 7.34 12.62 -6.35
N ARG A 32 6.36 12.81 -5.45
CA ARG A 32 4.96 13.03 -5.83
C ARG A 32 4.78 14.29 -6.69
N ARG A 33 5.42 15.42 -6.32
CA ARG A 33 5.37 16.66 -7.13
C ARG A 33 5.97 16.45 -8.51
N PHE A 34 7.12 15.80 -8.57
CA PHE A 34 7.77 15.46 -9.82
C PHE A 34 6.86 14.62 -10.72
N LEU A 35 6.21 13.60 -10.18
CA LEU A 35 5.28 12.75 -10.91
C LEU A 35 4.09 13.52 -11.48
N GLN A 36 3.45 14.35 -10.69
CA GLN A 36 2.28 15.13 -11.11
C GLN A 36 2.56 16.01 -12.33
N GLN A 37 3.81 16.39 -12.55
CA GLN A 37 4.24 17.16 -13.72
C GLN A 37 4.55 16.30 -14.94
N HIS A 38 4.82 15.00 -14.77
CA HIS A 38 5.29 14.11 -15.84
C HIS A 38 4.26 13.05 -16.25
N LEU A 39 3.23 12.82 -15.44
CA LEU A 39 2.19 11.84 -15.76
C LEU A 39 1.29 12.34 -16.89
N LYS A 40 1.07 11.48 -17.89
CA LYS A 40 0.15 11.69 -19.01
C LYS A 40 -0.32 10.36 -19.57
N PRO A 41 -1.50 10.30 -20.20
CA PRO A 41 -1.92 9.12 -20.96
C PRO A 41 -0.87 8.73 -22.01
N GLY A 42 -0.74 7.43 -22.29
CA GLY A 42 0.21 6.86 -23.22
C GLY A 42 1.51 6.37 -22.60
N ILE A 43 1.78 6.63 -21.32
CA ILE A 43 2.95 6.09 -20.60
C ILE A 43 2.65 4.65 -20.16
N LYS A 44 3.65 3.77 -20.23
CA LYS A 44 3.54 2.41 -19.69
C LYS A 44 3.57 2.44 -18.16
N LEU A 45 2.76 1.61 -17.50
CA LEU A 45 2.73 1.55 -16.05
C LEU A 45 4.10 1.16 -15.44
N ILE A 46 4.83 0.26 -16.08
CA ILE A 46 6.19 -0.08 -15.65
C ILE A 46 7.17 1.09 -15.73
N ASP A 47 7.01 1.98 -16.70
CA ASP A 47 7.89 3.15 -16.83
C ASP A 47 7.55 4.19 -15.75
N ILE A 48 6.28 4.32 -15.36
CA ILE A 48 5.88 5.14 -14.21
C ILE A 48 6.54 4.60 -12.92
N ALA A 49 6.45 3.28 -12.67
CA ALA A 49 7.07 2.68 -11.49
C ALA A 49 8.59 2.92 -11.44
N LYS A 50 9.29 2.69 -12.56
CA LYS A 50 10.73 2.95 -12.66
C LYS A 50 11.07 4.43 -12.43
N LEU A 51 10.27 5.34 -12.96
CA LEU A 51 10.47 6.78 -12.77
C LEU A 51 10.42 7.17 -11.30
N ILE A 52 9.44 6.64 -10.56
CA ILE A 52 9.30 6.85 -9.12
C ILE A 52 10.52 6.31 -8.37
N GLU A 53 10.91 5.06 -8.66
CA GLU A 53 12.01 4.39 -7.98
C GLU A 53 13.35 5.11 -8.24
N ILE A 54 13.62 5.48 -9.49
CA ILE A 54 14.83 6.22 -9.86
C ILE A 54 14.87 7.56 -9.13
N LYS A 55 13.74 8.31 -9.12
CA LYS A 55 13.69 9.62 -8.46
C LYS A 55 13.81 9.49 -6.93
N THR A 56 13.23 8.46 -6.34
CA THR A 56 13.38 8.16 -4.91
C THR A 56 14.85 7.90 -4.56
N ILE A 57 15.53 7.05 -5.32
CA ILE A 57 16.95 6.73 -5.11
C ILE A 57 17.83 7.95 -5.32
N GLU A 58 17.56 8.76 -6.35
CA GLU A 58 18.29 10.01 -6.62
C GLU A 58 18.25 10.96 -5.42
N LEU A 59 17.04 11.18 -4.86
CA LEU A 59 16.87 12.07 -3.72
C LEU A 59 17.45 11.47 -2.43
N SER A 60 17.29 10.17 -2.21
CA SER A 60 17.86 9.47 -1.06
C SER A 60 19.38 9.51 -1.03
N ASN A 61 20.05 9.48 -2.18
CA ASN A 61 21.50 9.53 -2.25
C ASN A 61 22.11 10.90 -1.96
N GLN A 62 21.32 11.94 -1.74
CA GLN A 62 21.81 13.28 -1.41
C GLN A 62 22.36 13.38 0.01
N ASP A 63 21.83 12.58 0.94
CA ASP A 63 22.35 12.48 2.30
C ASP A 63 22.72 11.04 2.66
N LYS A 64 24.03 10.75 2.65
CA LYS A 64 24.58 9.43 2.98
C LYS A 64 24.80 9.22 4.49
N SER A 65 24.54 10.22 5.31
CA SER A 65 24.63 10.10 6.76
C SER A 65 23.43 9.39 7.35
N ILE A 66 22.33 9.31 6.58
CA ILE A 66 21.08 8.65 6.95
C ILE A 66 20.91 7.41 6.08
N ASN A 67 20.63 6.26 6.69
CA ASN A 67 20.18 5.09 5.94
C ASN A 67 18.77 5.36 5.43
N ASN A 68 18.60 5.45 4.12
CA ASN A 68 17.33 5.84 3.52
C ASN A 68 17.17 5.28 2.11
N GLY A 69 15.93 5.23 1.62
CA GLY A 69 15.66 4.72 0.30
C GLY A 69 14.18 4.41 0.03
N ILE A 70 13.97 3.33 -0.72
CA ILE A 70 12.65 2.82 -1.04
C ILE A 70 12.14 2.02 0.16
N GLY A 71 11.02 2.45 0.74
CA GLY A 71 10.36 1.77 1.85
C GLY A 71 9.60 0.51 1.43
N PHE A 72 8.95 0.57 0.27
CA PHE A 72 8.33 -0.57 -0.41
C PHE A 72 8.19 -0.31 -1.93
N PRO A 73 8.03 -1.38 -2.75
CA PRO A 73 7.90 -1.26 -4.20
C PRO A 73 6.69 -0.44 -4.63
N VAL A 74 6.82 0.21 -5.78
CA VAL A 74 5.75 1.03 -6.35
C VAL A 74 4.60 0.15 -6.82
N GLY A 75 3.43 0.33 -6.21
CA GLY A 75 2.15 -0.19 -6.64
C GLY A 75 1.46 0.78 -7.61
N ILE A 76 0.86 0.24 -8.68
CA ILE A 76 0.07 1.02 -9.64
C ILE A 76 -1.20 0.25 -9.97
N ALA A 77 -2.25 0.51 -9.23
CA ALA A 77 -3.54 -0.14 -9.40
C ALA A 77 -4.46 0.73 -10.29
N ILE A 78 -5.10 0.14 -11.29
CA ILE A 78 -6.02 0.85 -12.18
C ILE A 78 -7.45 0.30 -12.09
N ASN A 79 -8.42 1.18 -12.21
CA ASN A 79 -9.85 0.88 -12.34
C ASN A 79 -10.38 0.01 -11.19
N GLU A 80 -10.76 -1.25 -11.48
CA GLU A 80 -11.26 -2.23 -10.52
C GLU A 80 -10.19 -2.79 -9.57
N CYS A 81 -8.92 -2.65 -9.91
CA CYS A 81 -7.83 -3.03 -9.00
C CYS A 81 -7.74 -2.03 -7.84
N VAL A 82 -7.86 -2.52 -6.62
CA VAL A 82 -7.86 -1.71 -5.41
C VAL A 82 -6.45 -1.37 -4.97
N SER A 83 -5.59 -2.40 -4.82
CA SER A 83 -4.24 -2.26 -4.27
C SER A 83 -3.37 -3.48 -4.62
N HIS A 84 -2.10 -3.46 -4.21
CA HIS A 84 -1.11 -4.54 -4.27
C HIS A 84 -0.73 -5.00 -5.68
N TRP A 85 -1.06 -4.23 -6.71
CA TRP A 85 -0.62 -4.55 -8.06
C TRP A 85 0.67 -3.80 -8.40
N HIS A 86 1.70 -4.55 -8.79
CA HIS A 86 3.03 -4.04 -9.07
C HIS A 86 3.44 -4.44 -10.49
N PRO A 87 3.76 -3.49 -11.41
CA PRO A 87 4.08 -3.85 -12.78
C PRO A 87 5.38 -4.67 -12.86
N SER A 88 5.34 -5.81 -13.55
CA SER A 88 6.53 -6.60 -13.87
C SER A 88 7.40 -5.90 -14.91
N SER A 89 8.64 -6.37 -15.08
CA SER A 89 9.54 -5.86 -16.12
C SER A 89 9.01 -6.09 -17.55
N SER A 90 8.16 -7.09 -17.74
CA SER A 90 7.53 -7.44 -19.03
C SER A 90 6.19 -6.75 -19.25
N ASN A 91 5.65 -6.04 -18.25
CA ASN A 91 4.36 -5.39 -18.35
C ASN A 91 4.31 -4.35 -19.48
N LYS A 92 3.27 -4.46 -20.31
CA LYS A 92 3.04 -3.59 -21.49
C LYS A 92 1.83 -2.69 -21.36
N THR A 93 1.16 -2.71 -20.21
CA THR A 93 -0.05 -1.91 -19.97
C THR A 93 0.28 -0.43 -20.09
N ILE A 94 -0.53 0.29 -20.85
CA ILE A 94 -0.39 1.71 -21.11
C ILE A 94 -1.52 2.43 -20.37
N LEU A 95 -1.19 3.51 -19.69
CA LEU A 95 -2.14 4.38 -19.01
C LEU A 95 -3.05 5.06 -20.03
N ASN A 96 -4.36 4.88 -19.90
CA ASN A 96 -5.36 5.53 -20.72
C ASN A 96 -5.95 6.76 -20.00
N LYS A 97 -6.56 7.65 -20.79
CA LYS A 97 -7.22 8.85 -20.25
C LYS A 97 -8.36 8.54 -19.28
N GLU A 98 -9.04 7.41 -19.51
CA GLU A 98 -10.19 6.97 -18.72
C GLU A 98 -9.82 6.18 -17.46
N ASP A 99 -8.54 5.81 -17.29
CA ASP A 99 -8.12 5.02 -16.16
C ASP A 99 -8.12 5.83 -14.85
N VAL A 100 -8.72 5.26 -13.83
CA VAL A 100 -8.60 5.72 -12.43
C VAL A 100 -7.41 5.01 -11.83
N MET A 101 -6.27 5.68 -11.72
CA MET A 101 -5.00 5.10 -11.33
C MET A 101 -4.63 5.49 -9.90
N LYS A 102 -4.42 4.50 -9.04
CA LYS A 102 -3.84 4.63 -7.71
C LYS A 102 -2.35 4.36 -7.81
N ILE A 103 -1.55 5.30 -7.34
CA ILE A 103 -0.10 5.17 -7.23
C ILE A 103 0.24 5.14 -5.74
N ASP A 104 0.86 4.06 -5.33
CA ASP A 104 1.24 3.80 -3.96
C ASP A 104 2.73 3.47 -3.89
N PHE A 105 3.50 4.21 -3.10
CA PHE A 105 4.93 3.95 -2.94
C PHE A 105 5.43 4.41 -1.59
N GLY A 106 6.42 3.69 -1.07
CA GLY A 106 7.05 3.99 0.20
C GLY A 106 8.43 4.57 0.07
N THR A 107 8.72 5.54 0.93
CA THR A 107 10.10 5.99 1.21
C THR A 107 10.44 5.62 2.64
N GLU A 108 11.72 5.43 2.95
CA GLU A 108 12.14 5.11 4.31
C GLU A 108 13.38 5.90 4.73
N ALA A 109 13.52 6.12 6.03
CA ALA A 109 14.75 6.59 6.65
C ALA A 109 14.94 5.92 8.02
N ASN A 110 16.13 5.35 8.23
CA ASN A 110 16.50 4.63 9.46
C ASN A 110 15.51 3.52 9.86
N GLY A 111 14.84 2.92 8.86
CA GLY A 111 13.82 1.90 9.04
C GLY A 111 12.40 2.44 9.29
N TRP A 112 12.20 3.76 9.33
CA TRP A 112 10.88 4.36 9.43
C TRP A 112 10.32 4.65 8.04
N ILE A 113 9.17 4.04 7.75
CA ILE A 113 8.54 4.06 6.43
C ILE A 113 7.49 5.15 6.39
N ILE A 114 7.51 5.94 5.33
CA ILE A 114 6.37 6.74 4.88
C ILE A 114 5.59 5.91 3.88
N ASP A 115 4.35 5.67 4.21
CA ASP A 115 3.37 4.99 3.39
C ASP A 115 2.32 6.00 2.93
N SER A 116 2.27 6.26 1.62
CA SER A 116 1.32 7.22 1.09
C SER A 116 1.02 6.98 -0.38
N ALA A 117 -0.26 6.98 -0.70
CA ALA A 117 -0.79 6.84 -2.05
C ALA A 117 -1.51 8.11 -2.52
N PHE A 118 -1.82 8.14 -3.80
CA PHE A 118 -2.74 9.10 -4.38
C PHE A 118 -3.39 8.55 -5.64
N THR A 119 -4.60 9.04 -5.92
CA THR A 119 -5.35 8.68 -7.13
C THR A 119 -5.27 9.78 -8.15
N ILE A 120 -5.16 9.41 -9.43
CA ILE A 120 -5.21 10.32 -10.57
C ILE A 120 -6.10 9.75 -11.67
N CYS A 121 -6.86 10.62 -12.32
CA CYS A 121 -7.58 10.34 -13.56
C CYS A 121 -7.53 11.56 -14.47
N PHE A 122 -7.43 11.35 -15.77
CA PHE A 122 -7.43 12.44 -16.76
C PHE A 122 -8.84 12.72 -17.32
N ASN A 123 -9.85 11.99 -16.85
CA ASN A 123 -11.25 12.24 -17.15
C ASN A 123 -12.00 12.70 -15.90
N ARG A 124 -12.53 13.91 -15.95
CA ARG A 124 -13.23 14.56 -14.85
C ARG A 124 -14.50 13.85 -14.38
N LYS A 125 -15.01 12.89 -15.14
CA LYS A 125 -16.20 12.12 -14.73
C LYS A 125 -15.98 11.35 -13.41
N TYR A 126 -14.72 11.11 -13.01
CA TYR A 126 -14.35 10.43 -11.76
C TYR A 126 -13.95 11.38 -10.62
N ASP A 127 -14.03 12.69 -10.82
CA ASP A 127 -13.62 13.68 -9.81
C ASP A 127 -14.32 13.42 -8.47
N ASN A 128 -15.63 13.16 -8.47
CA ASN A 128 -16.38 12.89 -7.22
C ASN A 128 -15.88 11.64 -6.47
N LEU A 129 -15.48 10.58 -7.18
CA LEU A 129 -14.89 9.39 -6.55
C LEU A 129 -13.54 9.72 -5.89
N ILE A 130 -12.70 10.48 -6.59
CA ILE A 130 -11.39 10.88 -6.10
C ILE A 130 -11.53 11.82 -4.91
N ASP A 131 -12.44 12.79 -4.99
CA ASP A 131 -12.69 13.75 -3.91
C ASP A 131 -13.27 13.05 -2.66
N ALA A 132 -14.17 12.08 -2.82
CA ALA A 132 -14.72 11.31 -1.71
C ALA A 132 -13.62 10.60 -0.90
N VAL A 133 -12.72 9.90 -1.60
CA VAL A 133 -11.58 9.19 -0.96
C VAL A 133 -10.62 10.18 -0.33
N LYS A 134 -10.31 11.26 -1.02
CA LYS A 134 -9.41 12.32 -0.52
C LYS A 134 -9.96 12.98 0.74
N GLU A 135 -11.22 13.37 0.76
CA GLU A 135 -11.85 13.99 1.93
C GLU A 135 -11.94 13.00 3.10
N ALA A 136 -12.27 11.75 2.84
CA ALA A 136 -12.27 10.69 3.86
C ALA A 136 -10.87 10.47 4.46
N THR A 137 -9.81 10.49 3.63
CA THR A 137 -8.42 10.40 4.09
C THR A 137 -8.05 11.60 4.97
N TYR A 138 -8.35 12.82 4.52
CA TYR A 138 -8.08 14.03 5.30
C TYR A 138 -8.88 14.06 6.61
N TYR A 139 -10.13 13.59 6.59
CA TYR A 139 -10.91 13.45 7.81
C TYR A 139 -10.20 12.51 8.79
N GLY A 140 -9.78 11.33 8.33
CA GLY A 140 -9.06 10.37 9.16
C GLY A 140 -7.77 10.95 9.75
N ILE A 141 -6.95 11.64 8.95
CA ILE A 141 -5.70 12.27 9.40
C ILE A 141 -5.95 13.37 10.43
N ASN A 142 -6.98 14.20 10.25
CA ASN A 142 -7.26 15.33 11.12
C ASN A 142 -7.94 14.94 12.44
N ASN A 143 -8.53 13.74 12.51
CA ASN A 143 -9.28 13.26 13.66
C ASN A 143 -8.66 12.01 14.34
N ILE A 144 -7.45 11.60 13.92
CA ILE A 144 -6.67 10.61 14.66
C ILE A 144 -5.99 11.28 15.87
N GLY A 145 -5.98 10.60 17.00
CA GLY A 145 -5.31 11.09 18.20
C GLY A 145 -5.33 10.06 19.33
N VAL A 146 -4.46 10.22 20.32
CA VAL A 146 -4.42 9.36 21.50
C VAL A 146 -5.80 9.32 22.17
N ASP A 147 -6.23 8.15 22.61
CA ASP A 147 -7.54 7.87 23.22
C ASP A 147 -8.77 7.98 22.29
N VAL A 148 -8.63 8.38 21.04
CA VAL A 148 -9.72 8.30 20.06
C VAL A 148 -10.10 6.83 19.83
N ASN A 149 -11.40 6.51 19.87
CA ASN A 149 -11.89 5.15 19.61
C ASN A 149 -11.75 4.80 18.13
N ILE A 150 -11.06 3.71 17.82
CA ILE A 150 -10.75 3.28 16.45
C ILE A 150 -12.01 2.94 15.65
N GLY A 151 -13.01 2.33 16.30
CA GLY A 151 -14.27 1.97 15.63
C GLY A 151 -15.16 3.16 15.30
N GLU A 152 -15.23 4.16 16.18
CA GLU A 152 -15.94 5.43 15.91
C GLU A 152 -15.23 6.21 14.80
N TRP A 153 -13.91 6.33 14.86
CA TRP A 153 -13.09 6.97 13.84
C TRP A 153 -13.32 6.34 12.45
N GLY A 154 -13.35 4.98 12.35
CA GLY A 154 -13.60 4.30 11.09
C GLY A 154 -15.03 4.51 10.56
N LYS A 155 -16.05 4.57 11.45
CA LYS A 155 -17.42 4.91 11.10
C LYS A 155 -17.52 6.33 10.50
N GLU A 156 -16.86 7.29 11.12
CA GLU A 156 -16.89 8.68 10.68
C GLU A 156 -16.21 8.85 9.31
N ILE A 157 -15.11 8.12 9.04
CA ILE A 157 -14.49 8.05 7.71
C ILE A 157 -15.47 7.50 6.68
N GLN A 158 -16.20 6.43 7.01
CA GLN A 158 -17.25 5.87 6.14
C GLN A 158 -18.32 6.91 5.82
N GLU A 159 -18.81 7.63 6.82
CA GLU A 159 -19.85 8.66 6.65
C GLU A 159 -19.40 9.77 5.70
N VAL A 160 -18.14 10.22 5.80
CA VAL A 160 -17.57 11.21 4.89
C VAL A 160 -17.53 10.66 3.47
N MET A 161 -16.96 9.46 3.26
CA MET A 161 -16.83 8.87 1.94
C MET A 161 -18.18 8.60 1.29
N GLU A 162 -19.12 8.02 2.02
CA GLU A 162 -20.44 7.62 1.52
C GLU A 162 -21.44 8.79 1.41
N SER A 163 -21.05 10.01 1.81
CA SER A 163 -21.81 11.23 1.53
C SER A 163 -21.69 11.68 0.07
N TYR A 164 -20.80 11.08 -0.71
CA TYR A 164 -20.58 11.39 -2.11
C TYR A 164 -21.33 10.44 -3.05
N GLU A 165 -21.68 10.97 -4.21
CA GLU A 165 -22.29 10.22 -5.32
C GLU A 165 -21.55 10.50 -6.61
N ILE A 166 -21.59 9.56 -7.55
CA ILE A 166 -21.01 9.69 -8.88
C ILE A 166 -22.04 9.33 -9.96
N THR A 167 -22.10 10.11 -11.02
CA THR A 167 -22.94 9.79 -12.19
C THR A 167 -22.09 9.21 -13.31
N LEU A 168 -22.33 7.95 -13.64
CA LEU A 168 -21.67 7.23 -14.72
C LEU A 168 -22.74 6.71 -15.69
N ASP A 169 -22.55 6.96 -16.98
CA ASP A 169 -23.45 6.51 -18.05
C ASP A 169 -24.93 6.89 -17.79
N GLY A 170 -25.16 8.10 -17.25
CA GLY A 170 -26.47 8.63 -16.93
C GLY A 170 -27.15 8.04 -15.71
N LYS A 171 -26.44 7.22 -14.91
CA LYS A 171 -26.93 6.66 -13.66
C LYS A 171 -26.09 7.16 -12.49
N THR A 172 -26.77 7.60 -11.44
CA THR A 172 -26.11 8.00 -10.19
C THR A 172 -25.93 6.79 -9.28
N HIS A 173 -24.73 6.67 -8.74
CA HIS A 173 -24.30 5.62 -7.83
C HIS A 173 -23.76 6.24 -6.55
N PRO A 174 -24.12 5.72 -5.36
CA PRO A 174 -23.42 6.10 -4.13
C PRO A 174 -22.00 5.58 -4.16
N ILE A 175 -21.06 6.36 -3.65
CA ILE A 175 -19.70 5.88 -3.39
C ILE A 175 -19.73 5.06 -2.11
N LYS A 176 -18.98 3.95 -2.07
CA LYS A 176 -18.93 3.02 -0.96
C LYS A 176 -17.52 2.84 -0.44
N SER A 177 -17.36 2.81 0.86
CA SER A 177 -16.11 2.42 1.49
C SER A 177 -15.87 0.91 1.34
N ILE A 178 -14.64 0.51 0.98
CA ILE A 178 -14.28 -0.91 0.91
C ILE A 178 -14.01 -1.42 2.31
N SER A 179 -14.74 -2.45 2.74
CA SER A 179 -14.88 -2.81 4.16
C SER A 179 -13.74 -3.67 4.73
N ASN A 180 -12.95 -4.32 3.88
CA ASN A 180 -11.94 -5.31 4.29
C ASN A 180 -10.50 -4.88 3.99
N ILE A 181 -10.29 -3.63 3.66
CA ILE A 181 -8.99 -2.98 3.52
C ILE A 181 -9.03 -1.63 4.24
N GLY A 182 -7.90 -1.17 4.73
CA GLY A 182 -7.80 0.09 5.47
C GLY A 182 -6.40 0.32 5.98
N GLY A 183 -6.24 1.31 6.84
CA GLY A 183 -4.96 1.69 7.39
C GLY A 183 -4.39 0.69 8.41
N HIS A 184 -3.20 0.99 8.88
CA HIS A 184 -2.49 0.15 9.85
C HIS A 184 -1.46 0.96 10.66
N ASN A 185 -0.95 0.38 11.74
CA ASN A 185 0.21 0.93 12.41
C ASN A 185 1.51 0.51 11.72
N ILE A 186 2.52 1.36 11.83
CA ILE A 186 3.87 1.12 11.32
C ILE A 186 4.83 1.03 12.50
N THR A 187 5.77 0.07 12.47
CA THR A 187 6.87 0.00 13.41
C THR A 187 8.20 -0.01 12.66
N LYS A 188 9.29 0.24 13.37
CA LYS A 188 10.61 0.33 12.73
C LYS A 188 10.93 -0.91 11.90
N GLY A 189 11.14 -0.74 10.60
CA GLY A 189 11.42 -1.81 9.64
C GLY A 189 10.21 -2.69 9.27
N ILE A 190 9.03 -2.43 9.82
CA ILE A 190 7.84 -3.25 9.56
C ILE A 190 6.67 -2.34 9.17
N ILE A 191 6.26 -2.44 7.91
CA ILE A 191 5.16 -1.64 7.37
C ILE A 191 3.83 -1.97 8.03
N HIS A 192 3.48 -3.24 8.23
CA HIS A 192 2.26 -3.66 8.91
C HIS A 192 2.59 -4.12 10.34
N GLY A 193 2.41 -3.25 11.32
CA GLY A 193 2.71 -3.49 12.73
C GLY A 193 1.69 -4.37 13.48
N GLY A 194 0.64 -4.84 12.80
CA GLY A 194 -0.34 -5.80 13.32
C GLY A 194 -1.68 -5.20 13.77
N LEU A 195 -1.81 -3.88 13.87
CA LEU A 195 -3.08 -3.21 14.12
C LEU A 195 -3.72 -2.80 12.79
N PHE A 196 -4.94 -3.24 12.56
CA PHE A 196 -5.78 -2.80 11.43
C PHE A 196 -6.62 -1.58 11.83
N LEU A 197 -6.67 -0.57 10.97
CA LEU A 197 -7.49 0.62 11.12
C LEU A 197 -8.68 0.55 10.14
N PRO A 198 -9.90 0.31 10.62
CA PRO A 198 -11.06 0.20 9.75
C PRO A 198 -11.43 1.57 9.16
N ILE A 199 -11.97 1.55 7.96
CA ILE A 199 -12.56 2.72 7.28
C ILE A 199 -14.08 2.56 7.11
N VAL A 200 -14.68 1.68 7.90
CA VAL A 200 -16.13 1.41 7.96
C VAL A 200 -16.55 1.19 9.41
N ASP A 201 -17.85 1.19 9.64
CA ASP A 201 -18.41 0.97 10.98
C ASP A 201 -18.11 -0.44 11.53
N LEU A 202 -17.03 -0.55 12.25
CA LEU A 202 -16.66 -1.75 13.01
C LEU A 202 -16.67 -1.50 14.54
N ARG A 203 -17.51 -0.59 15.04
CA ARG A 203 -17.61 -0.23 16.46
C ARG A 203 -17.82 -1.43 17.39
N LYS A 204 -18.55 -2.44 16.95
CA LYS A 204 -18.77 -3.66 17.76
C LYS A 204 -17.47 -4.45 17.94
N GLN A 205 -16.63 -4.51 16.92
CA GLN A 205 -15.36 -5.24 16.95
C GLN A 205 -14.27 -4.43 17.67
N PHE A 206 -14.26 -3.11 17.48
CA PHE A 206 -13.27 -2.17 18.04
C PHE A 206 -13.79 -1.38 19.26
N LYS A 207 -14.78 -1.91 19.97
CA LYS A 207 -15.45 -1.22 21.09
C LYS A 207 -14.48 -0.63 22.11
N ASN A 208 -13.44 -1.36 22.46
CA ASN A 208 -12.45 -0.98 23.48
C ASN A 208 -11.09 -0.57 22.89
N ASN A 209 -10.96 -0.54 21.56
CA ASN A 209 -9.71 -0.21 20.92
C ASN A 209 -9.61 1.30 20.74
N ARG A 210 -8.49 1.86 21.21
CA ARG A 210 -8.19 3.30 21.11
C ARG A 210 -6.83 3.47 20.51
N PHE A 211 -6.64 4.57 19.82
CA PHE A 211 -5.31 4.96 19.37
C PHE A 211 -4.40 5.22 20.57
N ILE A 212 -3.21 4.71 20.47
CA ILE A 212 -2.10 5.01 21.38
C ILE A 212 -1.05 5.83 20.62
N GLU A 213 -0.08 6.35 21.31
CA GLU A 213 1.06 6.97 20.66
C GLU A 213 1.74 5.99 19.69
N GLY A 214 2.07 6.46 18.47
CA GLY A 214 2.65 5.60 17.45
C GLY A 214 2.62 6.21 16.05
N VAL A 215 3.09 5.45 15.07
CA VAL A 215 3.09 5.80 13.66
C VAL A 215 2.00 4.99 12.94
N TYR A 216 1.20 5.67 12.15
CA TYR A 216 0.05 5.07 11.48
C TYR A 216 -0.01 5.49 10.01
N ALA A 217 -0.33 4.55 9.14
CA ALA A 217 -0.79 4.82 7.79
C ALA A 217 -2.32 4.94 7.82
N VAL A 218 -2.83 6.10 7.41
CA VAL A 218 -4.26 6.34 7.22
C VAL A 218 -4.60 6.12 5.76
N GLU A 219 -5.23 4.99 5.47
CA GLU A 219 -5.58 4.58 4.12
C GLU A 219 -7.08 4.47 3.96
N THR A 220 -7.60 5.03 2.87
CA THR A 220 -9.03 4.96 2.55
C THR A 220 -9.22 4.49 1.11
N PHE A 221 -10.23 3.66 0.89
CA PHE A 221 -10.50 3.04 -0.39
C PHE A 221 -11.98 3.15 -0.70
N GLY A 222 -12.31 3.85 -1.75
CA GLY A 222 -13.66 4.06 -2.23
C GLY A 222 -13.95 3.31 -3.52
N SER A 223 -15.22 2.90 -3.70
CA SER A 223 -15.68 2.22 -4.90
C SER A 223 -17.02 2.75 -5.37
N THR A 224 -17.27 2.67 -6.67
CA THR A 224 -18.54 3.08 -7.30
C THR A 224 -19.64 2.03 -7.21
N LYS A 225 -19.34 0.79 -6.80
CA LYS A 225 -20.34 -0.30 -6.72
C LYS A 225 -20.10 -1.25 -5.56
N ASP A 226 -18.99 -1.98 -5.55
CA ASP A 226 -18.71 -2.98 -4.54
C ASP A 226 -18.06 -2.36 -3.30
N ASN A 227 -18.35 -2.94 -2.16
CA ASN A 227 -17.75 -2.53 -0.89
C ASN A 227 -16.82 -3.60 -0.29
N TYR A 228 -16.29 -4.49 -1.12
CA TYR A 228 -15.40 -5.56 -0.69
C TYR A 228 -14.32 -5.81 -1.75
N ALA A 229 -13.08 -5.97 -1.30
CA ALA A 229 -11.94 -6.31 -2.14
C ALA A 229 -11.65 -7.81 -2.06
N TYR A 230 -11.43 -8.42 -3.21
CA TYR A 230 -11.20 -9.86 -3.40
C TYR A 230 -9.78 -10.08 -3.94
N GLU A 231 -9.15 -11.18 -3.54
CA GLU A 231 -7.93 -11.63 -4.21
C GLU A 231 -8.23 -12.10 -5.63
N GLU A 232 -7.24 -12.01 -6.51
CA GLU A 232 -7.38 -12.40 -7.92
C GLU A 232 -7.90 -13.84 -8.08
N SER A 233 -7.43 -14.76 -7.23
CA SER A 233 -7.87 -16.17 -7.21
C SER A 233 -9.36 -16.36 -6.94
N GLU A 234 -10.02 -15.39 -6.28
CA GLU A 234 -11.45 -15.41 -5.98
C GLU A 234 -12.30 -14.82 -7.12
N ILE A 235 -11.66 -14.10 -8.04
CA ILE A 235 -12.33 -13.45 -9.18
C ILE A 235 -12.07 -14.24 -10.47
N LYS A 236 -12.91 -15.23 -10.74
CA LYS A 236 -12.86 -16.05 -11.96
C LYS A 236 -13.01 -15.30 -13.30
N LEU A 237 -13.22 -13.99 -13.27
CA LEU A 237 -13.58 -13.15 -14.42
C LEU A 237 -12.41 -12.33 -14.98
N ILE A 238 -11.29 -12.24 -14.30
CA ILE A 238 -10.12 -11.53 -14.81
C ILE A 238 -9.33 -12.48 -15.69
N LYS A 239 -9.79 -12.60 -16.94
CA LYS A 239 -9.01 -13.21 -18.01
C LYS A 239 -7.85 -12.27 -18.32
N ASP A 240 -6.63 -12.81 -18.31
CA ASP A 240 -5.39 -12.13 -18.74
C ASP A 240 -4.81 -11.06 -17.78
N THR A 241 -5.05 -11.09 -16.51
CA THR A 241 -4.09 -10.49 -15.61
C THR A 241 -2.90 -11.45 -15.51
N ASN A 242 -1.88 -11.14 -16.27
CA ASN A 242 -0.57 -11.73 -16.03
C ASN A 242 -0.31 -11.54 -14.52
N PRO A 243 -0.03 -12.59 -13.71
CA PRO A 243 0.30 -12.41 -12.29
C PRO A 243 1.64 -11.68 -12.22
N ASP A 244 1.57 -10.38 -12.50
CA ASP A 244 2.71 -9.62 -12.94
C ASP A 244 3.68 -9.33 -11.83
N SER A 245 3.24 -9.26 -10.61
CA SER A 245 4.17 -9.34 -9.51
C SER A 245 3.47 -9.45 -8.17
N THR A 246 3.86 -10.42 -7.42
CA THR A 246 3.51 -10.50 -6.02
C THR A 246 4.45 -9.63 -5.22
N LEU A 247 3.90 -8.86 -4.30
CA LEU A 247 4.66 -8.17 -3.27
C LEU A 247 5.01 -9.19 -2.18
N TYR A 248 6.26 -9.20 -1.77
CA TYR A 248 6.75 -10.10 -0.73
C TYR A 248 7.39 -9.32 0.41
N ARG A 249 7.37 -9.91 1.60
CA ARG A 249 8.11 -9.45 2.77
C ARG A 249 8.58 -10.64 3.57
N ILE A 250 9.76 -10.57 4.19
CA ILE A 250 10.22 -11.60 5.12
C ILE A 250 9.24 -11.69 6.30
N ASN A 251 8.95 -12.93 6.68
CA ASN A 251 8.28 -13.20 7.95
C ASN A 251 9.29 -13.13 9.11
N PRO A 252 9.31 -12.05 9.90
CA PRO A 252 10.32 -11.87 10.95
C PRO A 252 10.19 -12.87 12.09
N TYR A 253 9.03 -13.54 12.20
CA TYR A 253 8.74 -14.50 13.27
C TYR A 253 9.10 -15.94 12.88
N LYS A 254 9.40 -16.20 11.61
CA LYS A 254 9.78 -17.55 11.15
C LYS A 254 11.25 -17.78 11.37
N LYS A 255 11.58 -18.70 12.29
CA LYS A 255 12.96 -19.20 12.42
C LYS A 255 13.35 -19.96 11.17
N SER A 256 14.52 -19.64 10.60
CA SER A 256 15.02 -20.35 9.43
C SER A 256 15.55 -21.72 9.84
N ASN A 257 14.97 -22.75 9.25
CA ASN A 257 15.44 -24.15 9.29
C ASN A 257 15.72 -24.67 7.88
N LEU A 258 15.98 -23.77 6.93
CA LEU A 258 16.29 -24.13 5.55
C LEU A 258 17.64 -24.85 5.48
N ASN A 259 17.71 -25.87 4.63
CA ASN A 259 18.99 -26.50 4.33
C ASN A 259 19.92 -25.48 3.68
N TYR A 260 21.06 -25.22 4.30
CA TYR A 260 22.01 -24.17 3.92
C TYR A 260 22.42 -24.21 2.44
N ASN A 261 22.53 -25.41 1.86
CA ASN A 261 22.94 -25.60 0.47
C ASN A 261 21.80 -25.49 -0.54
N SER A 262 20.53 -25.38 -0.09
CA SER A 262 19.37 -25.26 -0.97
C SER A 262 19.30 -23.92 -1.66
N GLU A 263 18.67 -23.88 -2.85
CA GLU A 263 18.38 -22.62 -3.54
C GLU A 263 17.50 -21.69 -2.70
N SER A 264 16.54 -22.25 -1.98
CA SER A 264 15.68 -21.49 -1.07
C SER A 264 16.47 -20.80 0.04
N ALA A 265 17.46 -21.47 0.65
CA ALA A 265 18.31 -20.87 1.67
C ALA A 265 19.19 -19.76 1.10
N LYS A 266 19.78 -19.97 -0.07
CA LYS A 266 20.60 -18.96 -0.76
C LYS A 266 19.78 -17.71 -1.09
N LEU A 267 18.59 -17.90 -1.67
CA LEU A 267 17.70 -16.80 -2.01
C LEU A 267 17.21 -16.09 -0.75
N PHE A 268 16.76 -16.82 0.27
CA PHE A 268 16.31 -16.23 1.54
C PHE A 268 17.39 -15.37 2.21
N ASN A 269 18.63 -15.85 2.25
CA ASN A 269 19.76 -15.09 2.81
C ASN A 269 20.08 -13.84 1.96
N TYR A 270 19.98 -13.93 0.64
CA TYR A 270 20.12 -12.77 -0.25
C TYR A 270 19.04 -11.73 0.01
N ILE A 271 17.76 -12.15 0.10
CA ILE A 271 16.62 -11.28 0.40
C ILE A 271 16.83 -10.60 1.76
N LYS A 272 17.18 -11.38 2.79
CA LYS A 272 17.42 -10.86 4.14
C LYS A 272 18.55 -9.82 4.18
N LYS A 273 19.63 -10.05 3.45
CA LYS A 273 20.74 -9.11 3.39
C LYS A 273 20.39 -7.82 2.66
N ARG A 274 19.53 -7.90 1.62
CA ARG A 274 19.25 -6.78 0.73
C ARG A 274 18.09 -5.92 1.17
N PHE A 275 17.03 -6.54 1.68
CA PHE A 275 15.77 -5.87 2.02
C PHE A 275 15.45 -5.91 3.50
N ASP A 276 16.11 -6.80 4.26
CA ASP A 276 15.78 -7.09 5.65
C ASP A 276 14.28 -7.40 5.79
N THR A 277 13.53 -6.56 6.49
CA THR A 277 12.07 -6.70 6.67
C THR A 277 11.25 -5.79 5.74
N LEU A 278 11.92 -4.96 4.92
CA LEU A 278 11.22 -4.13 3.94
C LEU A 278 10.57 -4.97 2.84
N PRO A 279 9.40 -4.58 2.34
CA PRO A 279 8.76 -5.25 1.22
C PRO A 279 9.58 -5.16 -0.07
N PHE A 280 9.47 -6.18 -0.89
CA PHE A 280 10.12 -6.26 -2.20
C PHE A 280 9.23 -6.99 -3.21
N THR A 281 9.52 -6.83 -4.49
CA THR A 281 8.86 -7.53 -5.60
C THR A 281 9.87 -8.41 -6.35
N ASN A 282 9.40 -9.45 -7.05
CA ASN A 282 10.23 -10.29 -7.89
C ASN A 282 11.03 -9.49 -8.92
N ARG A 283 10.54 -8.32 -9.36
CA ARG A 283 11.26 -7.42 -10.27
C ARG A 283 12.59 -6.90 -9.71
N TYR A 284 12.75 -6.86 -8.40
CA TYR A 284 13.99 -6.41 -7.73
C TYR A 284 15.04 -7.50 -7.60
N ILE A 285 14.68 -8.73 -7.89
CA ILE A 285 15.56 -9.89 -7.75
C ILE A 285 15.48 -10.76 -9.00
N GLU A 286 16.64 -11.16 -9.49
CA GLU A 286 16.73 -12.20 -10.52
C GLU A 286 16.63 -13.56 -9.82
N SER A 287 15.44 -14.14 -9.80
CA SER A 287 15.22 -15.44 -9.17
C SER A 287 14.16 -16.26 -9.88
N ASN A 288 14.23 -17.57 -9.64
CA ASN A 288 13.20 -18.50 -10.07
C ASN A 288 11.93 -18.29 -9.23
N GLU A 289 10.81 -17.97 -9.88
CA GLU A 289 9.52 -17.72 -9.22
C GLU A 289 9.06 -18.92 -8.37
N ASN A 290 9.40 -20.16 -8.78
CA ASN A 290 9.10 -21.35 -7.99
C ASN A 290 9.80 -21.34 -6.62
N VAL A 291 11.00 -20.76 -6.54
CA VAL A 291 11.73 -20.66 -5.26
C VAL A 291 11.08 -19.63 -4.35
N LEU A 292 10.64 -18.49 -4.90
CA LEU A 292 9.87 -17.49 -4.14
C LEU A 292 8.54 -18.07 -3.65
N LYS A 293 7.83 -18.77 -4.52
CA LYS A 293 6.59 -19.46 -4.16
C LYS A 293 6.83 -20.48 -3.04
N ASN A 294 7.86 -21.29 -3.15
CA ASN A 294 8.22 -22.27 -2.10
C ASN A 294 8.50 -21.60 -0.76
N LEU A 295 9.23 -20.47 -0.74
CA LEU A 295 9.49 -19.70 0.47
C LEU A 295 8.20 -19.12 1.06
N SER A 296 7.26 -18.68 0.24
CA SER A 296 5.96 -18.18 0.67
C SER A 296 5.06 -19.31 1.20
N ASP A 297 4.93 -20.41 0.48
CA ASP A 297 4.12 -21.58 0.86
C ASP A 297 4.60 -22.17 2.22
N ASN A 298 5.88 -22.03 2.54
CA ASN A 298 6.47 -22.43 3.81
C ASN A 298 6.51 -21.32 4.87
N ASN A 299 5.83 -20.19 4.64
CA ASN A 299 5.72 -19.05 5.54
C ASN A 299 7.07 -18.38 5.90
N TYR A 300 8.10 -18.48 5.07
CA TYR A 300 9.32 -17.66 5.21
C TYR A 300 9.12 -16.25 4.68
N LEU A 301 8.23 -16.12 3.70
CA LEU A 301 7.77 -14.83 3.15
C LEU A 301 6.26 -14.70 3.35
N TYR A 302 5.82 -13.50 3.67
CA TYR A 302 4.45 -13.09 3.41
C TYR A 302 4.33 -12.68 1.96
N SER A 303 3.24 -13.05 1.30
CA SER A 303 2.89 -12.62 -0.04
C SER A 303 1.60 -11.81 -0.01
N TYR A 304 1.53 -10.76 -0.80
CA TYR A 304 0.38 -9.87 -0.91
C TYR A 304 -0.09 -9.90 -2.36
N SER A 305 -1.22 -10.56 -2.56
CA SER A 305 -1.86 -10.63 -3.88
C SER A 305 -2.54 -9.31 -4.23
N PRO A 306 -2.63 -8.95 -5.52
CA PRO A 306 -3.48 -7.85 -5.95
C PRO A 306 -4.93 -8.02 -5.50
N LEU A 307 -5.57 -6.93 -5.14
CA LEU A 307 -6.93 -6.87 -4.64
C LEU A 307 -7.82 -6.15 -5.66
N TYR A 308 -9.02 -6.68 -5.89
CA TYR A 308 -9.96 -6.16 -6.87
C TYR A 308 -11.38 -6.07 -6.33
N VAL A 309 -12.16 -5.12 -6.83
CA VAL A 309 -13.62 -5.19 -6.76
C VAL A 309 -14.16 -5.98 -7.96
N LYS A 310 -15.30 -6.67 -7.78
CA LYS A 310 -15.92 -7.42 -8.88
C LYS A 310 -16.55 -6.51 -9.92
N GLN A 311 -16.97 -5.33 -9.50
CA GLN A 311 -17.62 -4.34 -10.36
C GLN A 311 -17.29 -2.92 -9.90
N GLY A 312 -17.14 -2.02 -10.86
CA GLY A 312 -16.98 -0.59 -10.61
C GLY A 312 -15.54 -0.12 -10.74
N TYR A 313 -15.33 1.12 -10.34
CA TYR A 313 -14.04 1.79 -10.29
C TYR A 313 -13.67 2.06 -8.84
N THR A 314 -12.38 2.08 -8.54
CA THR A 314 -11.86 2.34 -7.20
C THR A 314 -10.88 3.50 -7.20
N ALA A 315 -10.84 4.23 -6.08
CA ALA A 315 -9.86 5.26 -5.80
C ALA A 315 -9.30 5.09 -4.38
#